data_61b1f327761d3b77373c7848c09bd6c3
#
_entry.id   61b1f327761d3b77373c7848c09bd6c3
#
_cell.length_a   1.000
_cell.length_b   1.000
_cell.length_c   1.000
_cell.angle_alpha   90.00
_cell.angle_beta   90.00
_cell.angle_gamma   90.00
#
_symmetry.space_group_name_H-M   'P 1'
#
loop_
_entity.id
_entity.type
_entity.pdbx_description
1 polymer ?
#
loop_
_entity_poly.entity_id
_entity_poly.type
_entity_poly.pdbx_seq_one_letter_code
_entity_poly.pdbx_strand_id
1 'polypeptide(L)'
;MFGLGEDNIYVNATFRRHTSGEWSWFAGAAYSYYNRRIGGAVVSGDNWLERQQETHLKAKVSKRLSSVFRLDMGIESYIRNYRNHYLLCGTDDSNRMSPTIGAGFFSMAYYPMEQLKMEFSFRTEYTSPNRKMNFSPRLAANYYWGNMMLSGIVGRYTQLPENNCLVRRPQLMSEVCMQYNLGIQYDYEGRFCKAELYYKDYDRLALEETDADTKAVFLTSNGYGHSKGIDLFFRDRASFKNLEYQLSYTYNIAKRKYREYPELTTPQYATRHNAAWVVKYSLPRPHSIFSVTDRFSSGRPYHNPM
;
A
#
# COMPACT_ATOMS: atom_id res chain seq x y z
N MET A 1 1.97 -32.98 -12.38
CA MET A 1 0.76 -32.52 -11.64
C MET A 1 1.12 -31.17 -11.02
N PHE A 2 0.33 -30.13 -11.28
CA PHE A 2 0.54 -28.82 -10.66
C PHE A 2 0.19 -28.89 -9.17
N GLY A 3 1.07 -28.38 -8.30
CA GLY A 3 0.87 -28.32 -6.87
C GLY A 3 1.23 -26.93 -6.33
N LEU A 4 0.36 -26.36 -5.48
CA LEU A 4 0.60 -25.11 -4.77
C LEU A 4 0.49 -25.38 -3.26
N GLY A 5 1.54 -25.03 -2.52
CA GLY A 5 1.54 -25.05 -1.06
C GLY A 5 1.97 -23.68 -0.51
N GLU A 6 1.25 -23.15 0.48
CA GLU A 6 1.58 -21.89 1.14
C GLU A 6 1.47 -22.06 2.66
N ASP A 7 2.52 -21.61 3.37
CA ASP A 7 2.55 -21.53 4.83
C ASP A 7 2.74 -20.06 5.22
N ASN A 8 1.94 -19.57 6.13
CA ASN A 8 2.03 -18.20 6.61
C ASN A 8 1.88 -18.14 8.13
N ILE A 9 2.86 -17.52 8.81
CA ILE A 9 2.85 -17.29 10.26
C ILE A 9 3.04 -15.80 10.50
N TYR A 10 2.20 -15.21 11.34
CA TYR A 10 2.33 -13.84 11.79
C TYR A 10 2.12 -13.73 13.28
N VAL A 11 3.08 -13.12 13.98
CA VAL A 11 3.01 -12.86 15.42
C VAL A 11 3.35 -11.40 15.65
N ASN A 12 2.62 -10.73 16.53
CA ASN A 12 2.94 -9.38 16.95
C ASN A 12 2.69 -9.17 18.45
N ALA A 13 3.46 -8.24 19.02
CA ALA A 13 3.29 -7.73 20.37
C ALA A 13 3.38 -6.21 20.37
N THR A 14 2.52 -5.54 21.13
CA THR A 14 2.52 -4.09 21.26
C THR A 14 2.40 -3.68 22.72
N PHE A 15 3.13 -2.65 23.08
CA PHE A 15 3.07 -2.00 24.38
C PHE A 15 2.67 -0.53 24.20
N ARG A 16 1.71 -0.07 25.00
CA ARG A 16 1.29 1.34 25.04
C ARG A 16 1.21 1.80 26.49
N ARG A 17 1.73 2.99 26.76
CA ARG A 17 1.65 3.61 28.06
C ARG A 17 1.37 5.10 27.92
N HIS A 18 0.42 5.60 28.70
CA HIS A 18 0.19 7.01 28.90
C HIS A 18 0.75 7.41 30.26
N THR A 19 1.49 8.50 30.31
CA THR A 19 2.09 9.04 31.53
C THR A 19 1.60 10.46 31.79
N SER A 20 1.77 10.95 33.01
CA SER A 20 1.47 12.35 33.38
C SER A 20 2.17 13.33 32.42
N GLY A 21 1.57 14.50 32.19
CA GLY A 21 2.11 15.50 31.26
C GLY A 21 1.87 15.22 29.79
N GLU A 22 0.81 14.44 29.47
CA GLU A 22 0.33 14.17 28.10
C GLU A 22 1.31 13.40 27.20
N TRP A 23 2.23 12.64 27.81
CA TRP A 23 3.12 11.74 27.09
C TRP A 23 2.44 10.39 26.81
N SER A 24 2.63 9.90 25.61
CA SER A 24 2.22 8.56 25.19
C SER A 24 3.37 7.83 24.53
N TRP A 25 3.64 6.63 25.02
CA TRP A 25 4.71 5.75 24.56
C TRP A 25 4.12 4.55 23.83
N PHE A 26 4.73 4.18 22.74
CA PHE A 26 4.38 2.99 21.97
C PHE A 26 5.65 2.25 21.60
N ALA A 27 5.67 0.95 21.85
CA ALA A 27 6.65 0.01 21.31
C ALA A 27 5.91 -1.17 20.68
N GLY A 28 6.41 -1.67 19.56
CA GLY A 28 5.84 -2.79 18.85
C GLY A 28 6.93 -3.65 18.22
N ALA A 29 6.71 -4.95 18.22
CA ALA A 29 7.50 -5.93 17.51
C ALA A 29 6.57 -6.87 16.77
N ALA A 30 6.87 -7.18 15.51
CA ALA A 30 6.15 -8.16 14.72
C ALA A 30 7.13 -9.05 13.97
N TYR A 31 6.74 -10.30 13.79
CA TYR A 31 7.46 -11.26 12.98
C TYR A 31 6.50 -11.91 12.00
N SER A 32 6.90 -12.01 10.74
CA SER A 32 6.18 -12.74 9.70
C SER A 32 7.09 -13.77 9.04
N TYR A 33 6.51 -14.91 8.75
CA TYR A 33 7.11 -15.99 7.96
C TYR A 33 6.15 -16.35 6.84
N TYR A 34 6.66 -16.37 5.63
CA TYR A 34 5.94 -16.78 4.43
C TYR A 34 6.78 -17.80 3.66
N ASN A 35 6.17 -18.91 3.28
CA ASN A 35 6.79 -19.95 2.48
C ASN A 35 5.80 -20.43 1.42
N ARG A 36 6.22 -20.36 0.17
CA ARG A 36 5.43 -20.74 -1.00
C ARG A 36 6.20 -21.76 -1.83
N ARG A 37 5.49 -22.82 -2.21
CA ARG A 37 6.03 -23.88 -3.06
C ARG A 37 5.09 -24.07 -4.25
N ILE A 38 5.63 -24.04 -5.46
CA ILE A 38 4.88 -24.32 -6.69
C ILE A 38 5.62 -25.45 -7.40
N GLY A 39 4.94 -26.59 -7.59
CA GLY A 39 5.45 -27.72 -8.35
C GLY A 39 4.76 -27.87 -9.69
N GLY A 40 5.48 -28.29 -10.75
CA GLY A 40 4.94 -28.50 -12.09
C GLY A 40 4.48 -27.23 -12.78
N ALA A 41 5.24 -26.13 -12.62
CA ALA A 41 4.84 -24.80 -13.09
C ALA A 41 4.77 -24.73 -14.63
N VAL A 42 5.72 -25.31 -15.35
CA VAL A 42 5.79 -25.35 -16.82
C VAL A 42 5.87 -26.79 -17.30
N VAL A 43 6.78 -27.58 -16.75
CA VAL A 43 6.96 -29.01 -17.07
C VAL A 43 6.92 -29.86 -15.80
N SER A 44 6.70 -31.15 -15.97
CA SER A 44 6.80 -32.10 -14.86
C SER A 44 8.23 -32.11 -14.32
N GLY A 45 8.39 -31.83 -13.02
CA GLY A 45 9.69 -31.70 -12.35
C GLY A 45 10.09 -30.27 -12.03
N ASP A 46 9.47 -29.26 -12.63
CA ASP A 46 9.68 -27.87 -12.25
C ASP A 46 9.25 -27.63 -10.80
N ASN A 47 10.05 -26.85 -10.08
CA ASN A 47 9.78 -26.50 -8.70
C ASN A 47 10.20 -25.05 -8.43
N TRP A 48 9.34 -24.31 -7.78
CA TRP A 48 9.63 -22.97 -7.31
C TRP A 48 9.35 -22.88 -5.81
N LEU A 49 10.37 -22.51 -5.06
CA LEU A 49 10.31 -22.25 -3.63
C LEU A 49 10.61 -20.78 -3.37
N GLU A 50 9.69 -20.10 -2.71
CA GLU A 50 9.89 -18.74 -2.25
C GLU A 50 9.69 -18.71 -0.72
N ARG A 51 10.66 -18.13 0.00
CA ARG A 51 10.60 -17.96 1.45
C ARG A 51 10.94 -16.54 1.83
N GLN A 52 10.09 -15.94 2.63
CA GLN A 52 10.30 -14.61 3.19
C GLN A 52 10.09 -14.65 4.71
N GLN A 53 11.03 -14.02 5.41
CA GLN A 53 10.94 -13.75 6.84
C GLN A 53 11.13 -12.26 7.04
N GLU A 54 10.33 -11.63 7.90
CA GLU A 54 10.47 -10.23 8.21
C GLU A 54 10.24 -9.98 9.70
N THR A 55 11.17 -9.26 10.32
CA THR A 55 11.02 -8.71 11.66
C THR A 55 10.83 -7.21 11.54
N HIS A 56 9.76 -6.69 12.13
CA HIS A 56 9.43 -5.27 12.18
C HIS A 56 9.46 -4.80 13.63
N LEU A 57 10.29 -3.81 13.93
CA LEU A 57 10.39 -3.15 15.22
C LEU A 57 9.99 -1.69 15.07
N LYS A 58 9.21 -1.16 16.02
CA LYS A 58 8.76 0.23 16.03
C LYS A 58 8.73 0.77 17.45
N ALA A 59 9.28 1.98 17.63
CA ALA A 59 9.11 2.76 18.85
C ALA A 59 8.61 4.16 18.48
N LYS A 60 7.65 4.67 19.24
CA LYS A 60 7.07 6.02 19.04
C LYS A 60 6.80 6.68 20.37
N VAL A 61 7.09 7.95 20.44
CA VAL A 61 6.67 8.86 21.51
C VAL A 61 5.79 9.95 20.94
N SER A 62 4.72 10.25 21.65
CA SER A 62 3.76 11.31 21.31
C SER A 62 3.62 12.24 22.49
N LYS A 63 3.54 13.54 22.23
CA LYS A 63 3.29 14.56 23.25
C LYS A 63 2.34 15.62 22.72
N ARG A 64 1.34 16.00 23.52
CA ARG A 64 0.58 17.23 23.31
C ARG A 64 1.36 18.36 23.95
N LEU A 65 1.87 19.30 23.14
CA LEU A 65 2.68 20.43 23.61
C LEU A 65 1.76 21.57 24.13
N SER A 66 0.58 21.71 23.53
CA SER A 66 -0.44 22.66 23.91
C SER A 66 -1.81 22.20 23.37
N SER A 67 -2.86 23.01 23.59
CA SER A 67 -4.19 22.76 22.98
C SER A 67 -4.15 22.72 21.45
N VAL A 68 -3.19 23.43 20.84
CA VAL A 68 -3.09 23.58 19.38
C VAL A 68 -1.98 22.75 18.73
N PHE A 69 -1.04 22.17 19.50
CA PHE A 69 0.10 21.42 18.96
C PHE A 69 0.24 20.03 19.57
N ARG A 70 0.35 19.03 18.70
CA ARG A 70 0.75 17.67 19.05
C ARG A 70 1.94 17.22 18.21
N LEU A 71 2.86 16.54 18.86
CA LEU A 71 4.08 16.03 18.27
C LEU A 71 4.15 14.51 18.40
N ASP A 72 4.50 13.84 17.31
CA ASP A 72 4.79 12.41 17.28
C ASP A 72 6.18 12.21 16.66
N MET A 73 7.04 11.42 17.32
CA MET A 73 8.37 11.04 16.82
C MET A 73 8.61 9.56 17.03
N GLY A 74 9.36 8.94 16.15
CA GLY A 74 9.66 7.53 16.33
C GLY A 74 10.71 7.00 15.36
N ILE A 75 11.06 5.75 15.62
CA ILE A 75 11.97 4.95 14.80
C ILE A 75 11.32 3.63 14.41
N GLU A 76 11.72 3.11 13.27
CA GLU A 76 11.29 1.82 12.76
C GLU A 76 12.48 1.06 12.16
N SER A 77 12.43 -0.26 12.24
CA SER A 77 13.38 -1.12 11.56
C SER A 77 12.66 -2.33 10.97
N TYR A 78 12.96 -2.64 9.72
CA TYR A 78 12.54 -3.85 9.04
C TYR A 78 13.78 -4.66 8.69
N ILE A 79 13.84 -5.89 9.18
CA ILE A 79 14.91 -6.84 8.90
C ILE A 79 14.27 -7.99 8.15
N ARG A 80 14.59 -8.11 6.87
CA ARG A 80 13.99 -9.10 5.98
C ARG A 80 15.02 -10.14 5.56
N ASN A 81 14.63 -11.39 5.50
CA ASN A 81 15.35 -12.47 4.82
C ASN A 81 14.47 -12.99 3.70
N TYR A 82 14.98 -12.92 2.48
CA TYR A 82 14.32 -13.41 1.30
C TYR A 82 15.18 -14.46 0.63
N ARG A 83 14.57 -15.59 0.25
CA ARG A 83 15.19 -16.64 -0.54
C ARG A 83 14.20 -17.10 -1.60
N ASN A 84 14.68 -17.26 -2.81
CA ASN A 84 13.98 -18.01 -3.83
C ASN A 84 14.90 -19.07 -4.39
N HIS A 85 14.31 -20.20 -4.75
CA HIS A 85 14.96 -21.29 -5.44
C HIS A 85 13.99 -21.77 -6.52
N TYR A 86 14.44 -21.87 -7.73
CA TYR A 86 13.63 -22.40 -8.80
C TYR A 86 14.43 -23.35 -9.68
N LEU A 87 13.78 -24.48 -9.97
CA LEU A 87 14.18 -25.41 -11.00
C LEU A 87 13.12 -25.32 -12.09
N LEU A 88 13.46 -24.70 -13.22
CA LEU A 88 12.55 -24.47 -14.35
C LEU A 88 13.23 -24.93 -15.64
N CYS A 89 12.61 -25.87 -16.36
CA CYS A 89 13.10 -26.38 -17.63
C CYS A 89 14.59 -26.82 -17.56
N GLY A 90 15.01 -27.43 -16.44
CA GLY A 90 16.39 -27.88 -16.23
C GLY A 90 17.38 -26.79 -15.77
N THR A 91 16.95 -25.55 -15.62
CA THR A 91 17.75 -24.47 -15.03
C THR A 91 17.52 -24.44 -13.54
N ASP A 92 18.58 -24.63 -12.76
CA ASP A 92 18.59 -24.54 -11.30
C ASP A 92 19.22 -23.21 -10.87
N ASP A 93 18.44 -22.35 -10.21
CA ASP A 93 18.92 -21.07 -9.69
C ASP A 93 18.40 -20.82 -8.29
N SER A 94 19.26 -20.28 -7.44
CA SER A 94 18.93 -19.93 -6.07
C SER A 94 19.48 -18.57 -5.68
N ASN A 95 18.62 -17.75 -5.14
CA ASN A 95 18.97 -16.39 -4.76
C ASN A 95 18.61 -16.12 -3.31
N ARG A 96 19.45 -15.33 -2.65
CA ARG A 96 19.25 -14.92 -1.27
C ARG A 96 19.57 -13.45 -1.09
N MET A 97 18.75 -12.76 -0.29
CA MET A 97 18.92 -11.37 0.03
C MET A 97 18.43 -11.10 1.47
N SER A 98 19.09 -10.18 2.16
CA SER A 98 18.70 -9.77 3.52
C SER A 98 18.63 -8.25 3.62
N PRO A 99 17.63 -7.60 3.00
CA PRO A 99 17.47 -6.16 3.06
C PRO A 99 17.06 -5.71 4.48
N THR A 100 17.71 -4.66 4.94
CA THR A 100 17.36 -3.96 6.17
C THR A 100 16.95 -2.54 5.84
N ILE A 101 15.88 -2.06 6.45
CA ILE A 101 15.41 -0.70 6.36
C ILE A 101 15.39 -0.13 7.76
N GLY A 102 16.14 0.94 8.00
CA GLY A 102 16.05 1.75 9.21
C GLY A 102 15.36 3.06 8.91
N ALA A 103 14.38 3.46 9.70
CA ALA A 103 13.61 4.68 9.47
C ALA A 103 13.46 5.50 10.75
N GLY A 104 13.56 6.83 10.61
CA GLY A 104 13.12 7.81 11.58
C GLY A 104 11.95 8.61 11.04
N PHE A 105 11.01 8.97 11.89
CA PHE A 105 9.86 9.77 11.48
C PHE A 105 9.48 10.79 12.55
N PHE A 106 8.87 11.85 12.05
CA PHE A 106 8.37 12.97 12.83
C PHE A 106 7.03 13.40 12.24
N SER A 107 6.07 13.75 13.08
CA SER A 107 4.79 14.34 12.66
C SER A 107 4.38 15.41 13.65
N MET A 108 3.94 16.55 13.16
CA MET A 108 3.39 17.66 13.93
C MET A 108 1.98 17.96 13.45
N ALA A 109 1.01 17.77 14.35
CA ALA A 109 -0.36 18.19 14.13
C ALA A 109 -0.58 19.59 14.75
N TYR A 110 -1.17 20.49 13.98
CA TYR A 110 -1.50 21.86 14.33
C TYR A 110 -3.00 22.10 14.17
N TYR A 111 -3.61 22.60 15.23
CA TYR A 111 -5.04 22.89 15.34
C TYR A 111 -5.25 24.40 15.53
N PRO A 112 -5.17 25.24 14.46
CA PRO A 112 -5.32 26.69 14.58
C PRO A 112 -6.72 27.12 15.02
N MET A 113 -7.71 26.30 14.75
CA MET A 113 -9.10 26.44 15.16
C MET A 113 -9.74 25.04 15.30
N GLU A 114 -10.88 24.95 15.98
CA GLU A 114 -11.56 23.67 16.21
C GLU A 114 -11.92 22.94 14.93
N GLN A 115 -12.20 23.68 13.86
CA GLN A 115 -12.59 23.15 12.56
C GLN A 115 -11.42 22.75 11.67
N LEU A 116 -10.19 23.19 11.98
CA LEU A 116 -9.04 22.95 11.08
C LEU A 116 -7.94 22.17 11.78
N LYS A 117 -7.62 21.00 11.23
CA LYS A 117 -6.43 20.22 11.56
C LYS A 117 -5.47 20.24 10.37
N MET A 118 -4.23 20.65 10.62
CA MET A 118 -3.13 20.52 9.68
C MET A 118 -2.11 19.53 10.24
N GLU A 119 -1.49 18.73 9.40
CA GLU A 119 -0.46 17.78 9.81
C GLU A 119 0.70 17.82 8.84
N PHE A 120 1.87 18.18 9.34
CA PHE A 120 3.14 18.03 8.63
C PHE A 120 3.84 16.79 9.13
N SER A 121 4.29 15.92 8.26
CA SER A 121 5.10 14.77 8.63
C SER A 121 6.30 14.60 7.72
N PHE A 122 7.37 14.07 8.29
CA PHE A 122 8.62 13.81 7.61
C PHE A 122 9.13 12.44 8.03
N ARG A 123 9.51 11.63 7.04
CA ARG A 123 10.11 10.32 7.26
C ARG A 123 11.41 10.23 6.47
N THR A 124 12.44 9.73 7.12
CA THR A 124 13.70 9.38 6.49
C THR A 124 13.94 7.88 6.63
N GLU A 125 14.42 7.24 5.57
CA GLU A 125 14.70 5.82 5.52
C GLU A 125 16.09 5.57 4.94
N TYR A 126 16.87 4.75 5.64
CA TYR A 126 18.09 4.15 5.09
C TYR A 126 17.79 2.72 4.64
N THR A 127 18.17 2.38 3.42
CA THR A 127 17.95 1.05 2.84
C THR A 127 19.28 0.39 2.52
N SER A 128 19.53 -0.79 3.13
CA SER A 128 20.83 -1.47 3.03
C SER A 128 21.19 -1.97 1.62
N PRO A 129 20.25 -2.46 0.78
CA PRO A 129 20.61 -2.99 -0.53
C PRO A 129 21.28 -1.96 -1.43
N ASN A 130 20.71 -0.77 -1.53
CA ASN A 130 21.22 0.31 -2.38
C ASN A 130 22.05 1.37 -1.63
N ARG A 131 22.15 1.27 -0.29
CA ARG A 131 22.89 2.19 0.59
C ARG A 131 22.48 3.66 0.42
N LYS A 132 21.18 3.90 0.19
CA LYS A 132 20.63 5.24 -0.04
C LYS A 132 19.73 5.67 1.11
N MET A 133 19.74 7.00 1.33
CA MET A 133 18.76 7.66 2.18
C MET A 133 17.59 8.16 1.32
N ASN A 134 16.38 7.94 1.79
CA ASN A 134 15.15 8.41 1.20
C ASN A 134 14.45 9.39 2.13
N PHE A 135 13.83 10.43 1.58
CA PHE A 135 13.13 11.47 2.32
C PHE A 135 11.69 11.55 1.85
N SER A 136 10.75 11.52 2.77
CA SER A 136 9.31 11.44 2.48
C SER A 136 8.54 12.51 3.27
N PRO A 137 8.57 13.78 2.84
CA PRO A 137 7.75 14.84 3.40
C PRO A 137 6.29 14.65 2.99
N ARG A 138 5.34 14.99 3.89
CA ARG A 138 3.90 14.95 3.65
C ARG A 138 3.23 16.10 4.39
N LEU A 139 2.20 16.65 3.76
CA LEU A 139 1.31 17.65 4.32
C LEU A 139 -0.13 17.18 4.16
N ALA A 140 -0.90 17.25 5.23
CA ALA A 140 -2.34 16.96 5.23
C ALA A 140 -3.11 18.09 5.91
N ALA A 141 -4.31 18.36 5.44
CA ALA A 141 -5.24 19.28 6.07
C ALA A 141 -6.65 18.69 6.05
N ASN A 142 -7.36 18.85 7.18
CA ASN A 142 -8.78 18.50 7.30
C ASN A 142 -9.53 19.72 7.84
N TYR A 143 -10.58 20.09 7.14
CA TYR A 143 -11.48 21.19 7.55
C TYR A 143 -12.87 20.63 7.78
N TYR A 144 -13.40 20.84 8.98
CA TYR A 144 -14.72 20.38 9.41
C TYR A 144 -15.73 21.54 9.32
N TRP A 145 -16.82 21.34 8.58
CA TRP A 145 -17.89 22.29 8.40
C TRP A 145 -19.23 21.61 8.63
N GLY A 146 -19.76 21.77 9.82
CA GLY A 146 -20.96 21.05 10.24
C GLY A 146 -20.77 19.54 10.13
N ASN A 147 -21.60 18.89 9.33
CA ASN A 147 -21.55 17.46 9.10
C ASN A 147 -20.62 17.07 7.92
N MET A 148 -19.87 18.02 7.39
CA MET A 148 -18.95 17.82 6.28
C MET A 148 -17.49 17.91 6.72
N MET A 149 -16.63 17.14 6.07
CA MET A 149 -15.18 17.24 6.20
C MET A 149 -14.56 17.36 4.82
N LEU A 150 -13.77 18.39 4.61
CA LEU A 150 -12.88 18.55 3.46
C LEU A 150 -11.50 18.07 3.86
N SER A 151 -10.84 17.27 3.04
CA SER A 151 -9.50 16.78 3.28
C SER A 151 -8.59 17.00 2.06
N GLY A 152 -7.34 17.36 2.32
CA GLY A 152 -6.30 17.48 1.30
C GLY A 152 -5.02 16.84 1.79
N ILE A 153 -4.34 16.07 0.94
CA ILE A 153 -3.05 15.43 1.23
C ILE A 153 -2.14 15.60 0.03
N VAL A 154 -0.92 16.03 0.29
CA VAL A 154 0.20 15.97 -0.66
C VAL A 154 1.38 15.32 0.04
N GLY A 155 2.05 14.39 -0.63
CA GLY A 155 3.20 13.72 -0.02
C GLY A 155 4.05 12.93 -1.00
N ARG A 156 5.31 12.81 -0.61
CA ARG A 156 6.26 11.92 -1.25
C ARG A 156 6.34 10.62 -0.48
N TYR A 157 6.28 9.52 -1.21
CA TYR A 157 6.37 8.16 -0.68
C TYR A 157 7.50 7.42 -1.38
N THR A 158 8.19 6.57 -0.64
CA THR A 158 9.28 5.73 -1.18
C THR A 158 9.09 4.29 -0.75
N GLN A 159 9.46 3.37 -1.62
CA GLN A 159 9.51 1.94 -1.33
C GLN A 159 10.68 1.28 -2.05
N LEU A 160 11.20 0.19 -1.49
CA LEU A 160 12.13 -0.67 -2.23
C LEU A 160 11.39 -1.34 -3.38
N PRO A 161 12.07 -1.56 -4.53
CA PRO A 161 11.57 -2.44 -5.58
C PRO A 161 11.25 -3.84 -5.05
N GLU A 162 10.49 -4.61 -5.82
CA GLU A 162 10.14 -5.98 -5.46
C GLU A 162 11.38 -6.86 -5.24
N ASN A 163 11.25 -7.85 -4.36
CA ASN A 163 12.37 -8.72 -3.98
C ASN A 163 13.02 -9.44 -5.17
N ASN A 164 12.23 -9.86 -6.16
CA ASN A 164 12.72 -10.48 -7.40
C ASN A 164 13.59 -9.53 -8.23
N CYS A 165 13.31 -8.24 -8.25
CA CYS A 165 14.13 -7.23 -8.91
C CYS A 165 15.42 -6.95 -8.10
N LEU A 166 15.29 -6.82 -6.78
CA LEU A 166 16.43 -6.55 -5.88
C LEU A 166 17.44 -7.71 -5.82
N VAL A 167 16.98 -8.96 -5.93
CA VAL A 167 17.85 -10.12 -5.99
C VAL A 167 18.72 -10.09 -7.25
N ARG A 168 18.14 -9.70 -8.39
CA ARG A 168 18.87 -9.58 -9.67
C ARG A 168 19.78 -8.34 -9.70
N ARG A 169 19.36 -7.23 -9.07
CA ARG A 169 20.11 -5.98 -9.00
C ARG A 169 19.89 -5.24 -7.68
N PRO A 170 20.69 -5.50 -6.65
CA PRO A 170 20.54 -4.89 -5.32
C PRO A 170 20.71 -3.37 -5.29
N GLN A 171 21.39 -2.78 -6.29
CA GLN A 171 21.67 -1.34 -6.37
C GLN A 171 20.51 -0.52 -6.92
N LEU A 172 19.38 -1.12 -7.31
CA LEU A 172 18.19 -0.38 -7.75
C LEU A 172 17.81 0.67 -6.72
N MET A 173 17.45 1.85 -7.22
CA MET A 173 16.97 2.93 -6.35
C MET A 173 15.59 2.60 -5.80
N SER A 174 15.27 3.18 -4.64
CA SER A 174 13.91 3.12 -4.13
C SER A 174 12.96 3.83 -5.10
N GLU A 175 11.85 3.16 -5.39
CA GLU A 175 10.75 3.73 -6.17
C GLU A 175 10.14 4.90 -5.43
N VAL A 176 9.69 5.90 -6.16
CA VAL A 176 9.14 7.15 -5.62
C VAL A 176 7.72 7.33 -6.14
N CYS A 177 6.84 7.82 -5.27
CA CYS A 177 5.50 8.24 -5.62
C CYS A 177 5.21 9.61 -5.01
N MET A 178 4.92 10.61 -5.85
CA MET A 178 4.26 11.85 -5.43
C MET A 178 2.76 11.64 -5.50
N GLN A 179 2.07 11.85 -4.38
CA GLN A 179 0.63 11.62 -4.27
C GLN A 179 -0.09 12.88 -3.83
N TYR A 180 -1.22 13.16 -4.50
CA TYR A 180 -2.13 14.26 -4.26
C TYR A 180 -3.53 13.68 -4.10
N ASN A 181 -4.19 13.99 -2.98
CA ASN A 181 -5.57 13.58 -2.72
C ASN A 181 -6.39 14.78 -2.27
N LEU A 182 -7.62 14.86 -2.76
CA LEU A 182 -8.65 15.77 -2.30
C LEU A 182 -9.89 14.97 -1.99
N GLY A 183 -10.48 15.15 -0.81
CA GLY A 183 -11.64 14.41 -0.36
C GLY A 183 -12.71 15.32 0.24
N ILE A 184 -13.95 14.93 0.05
CA ILE A 184 -15.12 15.46 0.75
C ILE A 184 -15.88 14.31 1.38
N GLN A 185 -16.28 14.47 2.62
CA GLN A 185 -17.06 13.49 3.37
C GLN A 185 -18.24 14.19 4.02
N TYR A 186 -19.39 13.51 4.02
CA TYR A 186 -20.60 13.90 4.76
C TYR A 186 -21.00 12.73 5.65
N ASP A 187 -21.28 13.01 6.94
CA ASP A 187 -21.73 12.02 7.91
C ASP A 187 -22.79 12.63 8.83
N TYR A 188 -24.02 12.20 8.66
CA TYR A 188 -25.13 12.67 9.46
C TYR A 188 -26.26 11.65 9.53
N GLU A 189 -26.78 11.39 10.74
CA GLU A 189 -27.94 10.56 11.01
C GLU A 189 -27.95 9.21 10.27
N GLY A 190 -26.79 8.51 10.24
CA GLY A 190 -26.68 7.20 9.61
C GLY A 190 -26.51 7.22 8.08
N ARG A 191 -26.39 8.40 7.48
CA ARG A 191 -26.02 8.61 6.07
C ARG A 191 -24.58 9.03 5.98
N PHE A 192 -23.81 8.32 5.19
CA PHE A 192 -22.40 8.59 4.96
C PHE A 192 -22.11 8.66 3.46
N CYS A 193 -21.51 9.76 3.01
CA CYS A 193 -21.05 9.95 1.64
C CYS A 193 -19.58 10.35 1.65
N LYS A 194 -18.79 9.79 0.77
CA LYS A 194 -17.39 10.19 0.55
C LYS A 194 -17.10 10.25 -0.94
N ALA A 195 -16.42 11.31 -1.38
CA ALA A 195 -15.81 11.40 -2.69
C ALA A 195 -14.33 11.78 -2.51
N GLU A 196 -13.44 11.11 -3.23
CA GLU A 196 -12.01 11.37 -3.19
C GLU A 196 -11.45 11.39 -4.62
N LEU A 197 -10.74 12.45 -4.95
CA LEU A 197 -9.94 12.59 -6.17
C LEU A 197 -8.50 12.31 -5.82
N TYR A 198 -7.80 11.54 -6.65
CA TYR A 198 -6.38 11.29 -6.45
C TYR A 198 -5.59 11.41 -7.76
N TYR A 199 -4.34 11.84 -7.60
CA TYR A 199 -3.29 11.77 -8.61
C TYR A 199 -2.01 11.26 -7.98
N LYS A 200 -1.39 10.25 -8.61
CA LYS A 200 -0.13 9.64 -8.21
C LYS A 200 0.83 9.69 -9.38
N ASP A 201 2.00 10.23 -9.14
CA ASP A 201 3.10 10.28 -10.10
C ASP A 201 4.22 9.38 -9.61
N TYR A 202 4.61 8.42 -10.43
CA TYR A 202 5.61 7.40 -10.10
C TYR A 202 6.90 7.66 -10.85
N ASP A 203 8.00 7.57 -10.14
CA ASP A 203 9.35 7.73 -10.63
C ASP A 203 10.25 6.60 -10.09
N ARG A 204 11.33 6.29 -10.82
CA ARG A 204 12.31 5.27 -10.45
C ARG A 204 11.73 3.86 -10.32
N LEU A 205 10.69 3.53 -11.07
CA LEU A 205 10.17 2.18 -11.12
C LEU A 205 11.22 1.23 -11.71
N ALA A 206 11.26 0.00 -11.22
CA ALA A 206 12.12 -1.03 -11.80
C ALA A 206 11.69 -1.32 -13.23
N LEU A 207 12.61 -1.22 -14.18
CA LEU A 207 12.41 -1.39 -15.61
C LEU A 207 13.45 -2.34 -16.19
N GLU A 208 13.03 -3.29 -17.00
CA GLU A 208 13.90 -4.12 -17.83
C GLU A 208 14.24 -3.39 -19.11
N GLU A 209 15.52 -3.21 -19.36
CA GLU A 209 16.06 -2.62 -20.59
C GLU A 209 16.94 -3.65 -21.29
N THR A 210 16.92 -3.64 -22.61
CA THR A 210 17.76 -4.51 -23.43
C THR A 210 18.90 -3.72 -24.00
N ASP A 211 20.12 -4.18 -23.77
CA ASP A 211 21.31 -3.61 -24.37
C ASP A 211 21.24 -3.77 -25.90
N ALA A 212 21.52 -2.69 -26.62
CA ALA A 212 21.38 -2.66 -28.08
C ALA A 212 22.38 -3.60 -28.79
N ASP A 213 23.59 -3.71 -28.24
CA ASP A 213 24.69 -4.46 -28.86
C ASP A 213 24.71 -5.94 -28.41
N THR A 214 24.61 -6.17 -27.10
CA THR A 214 24.74 -7.52 -26.52
C THR A 214 23.41 -8.26 -26.44
N LYS A 215 22.26 -7.57 -26.62
CA LYS A 215 20.91 -8.09 -26.39
C LYS A 215 20.66 -8.60 -24.96
N ALA A 216 21.56 -8.29 -24.04
CA ALA A 216 21.41 -8.64 -22.64
C ALA A 216 20.30 -7.82 -21.99
N VAL A 217 19.44 -8.46 -21.21
CA VAL A 217 18.38 -7.81 -20.44
C VAL A 217 18.92 -7.47 -19.04
N PHE A 218 18.78 -6.22 -18.65
CA PHE A 218 19.20 -5.74 -17.34
C PHE A 218 18.15 -4.81 -16.71
N LEU A 219 18.16 -4.74 -15.39
CA LEU A 219 17.22 -3.91 -14.62
C LEU A 219 17.79 -2.51 -14.39
N THR A 220 16.96 -1.50 -14.57
CA THR A 220 17.26 -0.09 -14.28
C THR A 220 16.20 0.51 -13.34
N SER A 221 16.44 1.73 -12.88
CA SER A 221 15.47 2.54 -12.14
C SER A 221 14.91 3.69 -13.00
N ASN A 222 14.78 3.46 -14.31
CA ASN A 222 14.33 4.48 -15.28
C ASN A 222 12.82 4.40 -15.55
N GLY A 223 12.11 3.47 -14.90
CA GLY A 223 10.68 3.36 -15.06
C GLY A 223 9.92 4.53 -14.40
N TYR A 224 8.77 4.87 -14.97
CA TYR A 224 7.91 5.94 -14.50
C TYR A 224 6.44 5.66 -14.86
N GLY A 225 5.53 6.48 -14.33
CA GLY A 225 4.13 6.35 -14.66
C GLY A 225 3.24 7.24 -13.82
N HIS A 226 1.94 7.13 -14.05
CA HIS A 226 0.96 7.86 -13.26
C HIS A 226 -0.31 7.05 -13.04
N SER A 227 -1.04 7.40 -11.99
CA SER A 227 -2.40 6.90 -11.75
C SER A 227 -3.26 8.06 -11.26
N LYS A 228 -4.48 8.17 -11.79
CA LYS A 228 -5.46 9.16 -11.38
C LYS A 228 -6.86 8.58 -11.39
N GLY A 229 -7.70 9.08 -10.52
CA GLY A 229 -9.06 8.56 -10.44
C GLY A 229 -9.93 9.27 -9.42
N ILE A 230 -11.12 8.72 -9.30
CA ILE A 230 -12.11 9.13 -8.32
C ILE A 230 -12.64 7.88 -7.60
N ASP A 231 -12.73 7.98 -6.28
CA ASP A 231 -13.38 7.00 -5.42
C ASP A 231 -14.64 7.61 -4.82
N LEU A 232 -15.77 6.93 -4.98
CA LEU A 232 -17.05 7.31 -4.43
C LEU A 232 -17.53 6.22 -3.47
N PHE A 233 -18.01 6.63 -2.33
CA PHE A 233 -18.63 5.73 -1.37
C PHE A 233 -19.90 6.35 -0.80
N PHE A 234 -20.96 5.57 -0.74
CA PHE A 234 -22.24 5.95 -0.15
C PHE A 234 -22.76 4.83 0.74
N ARG A 235 -23.28 5.19 1.90
CA ARG A 235 -23.98 4.28 2.82
C ARG A 235 -25.17 4.97 3.45
N ASP A 236 -26.29 4.29 3.49
CA ASP A 236 -27.51 4.76 4.14
C ASP A 236 -28.09 3.66 5.05
N ARG A 237 -28.38 4.04 6.30
CA ARG A 237 -29.00 3.22 7.32
C ARG A 237 -30.28 3.86 7.88
N ALA A 238 -30.62 5.03 7.40
CA ALA A 238 -31.66 5.89 8.00
C ALA A 238 -32.92 6.00 7.15
N SER A 239 -32.81 5.94 5.81
CA SER A 239 -33.95 6.20 4.93
C SER A 239 -35.04 5.13 5.00
N PHE A 240 -34.66 3.88 5.26
CA PHE A 240 -35.60 2.76 5.31
C PHE A 240 -35.41 1.96 6.59
N LYS A 241 -36.53 1.63 7.27
CA LYS A 241 -36.49 0.81 8.46
C LYS A 241 -35.95 -0.58 8.16
N ASN A 242 -34.96 -1.03 8.95
CA ASN A 242 -34.34 -2.35 8.85
C ASN A 242 -33.53 -2.59 7.55
N LEU A 243 -33.35 -1.58 6.71
CA LEU A 243 -32.59 -1.68 5.47
C LEU A 243 -31.32 -0.81 5.56
N GLU A 244 -30.18 -1.44 5.26
CA GLU A 244 -28.89 -0.75 5.05
C GLU A 244 -28.44 -1.02 3.61
N TYR A 245 -28.00 0.01 2.91
CA TYR A 245 -27.36 -0.18 1.62
C TYR A 245 -26.11 0.65 1.48
N GLN A 246 -25.13 0.09 0.75
CA GLN A 246 -23.82 0.68 0.51
C GLN A 246 -23.52 0.57 -0.98
N LEU A 247 -22.90 1.61 -1.53
CA LEU A 247 -22.39 1.66 -2.88
C LEU A 247 -20.96 2.17 -2.82
N SER A 248 -20.05 1.46 -3.47
CA SER A 248 -18.70 1.94 -3.75
C SER A 248 -18.45 1.93 -5.24
N TYR A 249 -17.77 2.95 -5.75
CA TYR A 249 -17.39 3.05 -7.14
C TYR A 249 -16.01 3.69 -7.25
N THR A 250 -15.13 3.07 -8.04
CA THR A 250 -13.81 3.58 -8.36
C THR A 250 -13.67 3.71 -9.89
N TYR A 251 -13.28 4.89 -10.33
CA TYR A 251 -12.77 5.11 -11.68
C TYR A 251 -11.27 5.37 -11.61
N ASN A 252 -10.47 4.57 -12.33
CA ASN A 252 -9.02 4.62 -12.28
C ASN A 252 -8.41 4.58 -13.69
N ILE A 253 -7.51 5.52 -13.97
CA ILE A 253 -6.63 5.50 -15.14
C ILE A 253 -5.20 5.36 -14.62
N ALA A 254 -4.54 4.26 -14.97
CA ALA A 254 -3.14 4.02 -14.62
C ALA A 254 -2.33 3.72 -15.89
N LYS A 255 -1.15 4.33 -15.99
CA LYS A 255 -0.16 4.02 -17.04
C LYS A 255 1.23 3.96 -16.41
N ARG A 256 2.01 2.97 -16.81
CA ARG A 256 3.38 2.76 -16.31
C ARG A 256 4.29 2.23 -17.39
N LYS A 257 5.53 2.71 -17.39
CA LYS A 257 6.68 2.10 -18.03
C LYS A 257 7.50 1.44 -16.92
N TYR A 258 7.47 0.13 -16.80
CA TYR A 258 8.07 -0.60 -15.67
C TYR A 258 8.16 -2.09 -15.97
N ARG A 259 9.00 -2.81 -15.27
CA ARG A 259 9.24 -4.24 -15.49
C ARG A 259 9.60 -4.53 -16.95
N GLU A 260 8.93 -5.49 -17.58
CA GLU A 260 9.08 -5.87 -18.98
C GLU A 260 8.39 -4.93 -19.99
N TYR A 261 7.70 -3.87 -19.52
CA TYR A 261 7.00 -2.94 -20.41
C TYR A 261 7.88 -1.77 -20.81
N PRO A 262 8.44 -1.75 -22.05
CA PRO A 262 9.34 -0.71 -22.53
C PRO A 262 8.64 0.60 -22.82
N GLU A 263 7.31 0.60 -22.94
CA GLU A 263 6.47 1.75 -23.22
C GLU A 263 5.47 2.05 -22.10
N LEU A 264 4.89 3.25 -22.12
CA LEU A 264 3.90 3.68 -21.15
C LEU A 264 2.54 2.99 -21.41
N THR A 265 2.31 1.88 -20.74
CA THR A 265 1.11 1.05 -20.93
C THR A 265 0.23 1.00 -19.69
N THR A 266 -1.01 0.50 -19.85
CA THR A 266 -1.90 0.21 -18.71
C THR A 266 -1.47 -1.12 -18.08
N PRO A 267 -1.14 -1.16 -16.77
CA PRO A 267 -0.76 -2.41 -16.09
C PRO A 267 -1.84 -3.49 -16.20
N GLN A 268 -1.45 -4.75 -16.34
CA GLN A 268 -2.38 -5.90 -16.50
C GLN A 268 -3.40 -6.03 -15.37
N TYR A 269 -3.05 -5.63 -14.15
CA TYR A 269 -3.94 -5.69 -12.99
C TYR A 269 -4.86 -4.46 -12.87
N ALA A 270 -4.66 -3.43 -13.68
CA ALA A 270 -5.45 -2.21 -13.59
C ALA A 270 -6.81 -2.38 -14.29
N THR A 271 -7.86 -2.15 -13.54
CA THR A 271 -9.23 -2.07 -14.04
C THR A 271 -9.67 -0.61 -14.02
N ARG A 272 -10.38 -0.18 -15.07
CA ARG A 272 -10.82 1.21 -15.20
C ARG A 272 -12.03 1.53 -14.33
N HIS A 273 -12.98 0.62 -14.25
CA HIS A 273 -14.19 0.77 -13.47
C HIS A 273 -14.33 -0.40 -12.50
N ASN A 274 -14.54 -0.09 -11.23
CA ASN A 274 -14.91 -1.06 -10.22
C ASN A 274 -16.11 -0.51 -9.44
N ALA A 275 -17.11 -1.34 -9.28
CA ALA A 275 -18.28 -1.03 -8.47
C ALA A 275 -18.61 -2.19 -7.54
N ALA A 276 -19.07 -1.89 -6.35
CA ALA A 276 -19.65 -2.89 -5.48
C ALA A 276 -20.85 -2.28 -4.75
N TRP A 277 -21.90 -3.04 -4.63
CA TRP A 277 -23.05 -2.66 -3.83
C TRP A 277 -23.42 -3.79 -2.86
N VAL A 278 -23.88 -3.37 -1.69
CA VAL A 278 -24.29 -4.26 -0.61
C VAL A 278 -25.63 -3.79 -0.11
N VAL A 279 -26.58 -4.71 -0.02
CA VAL A 279 -27.90 -4.46 0.59
C VAL A 279 -28.05 -5.45 1.72
N LYS A 280 -28.41 -4.93 2.93
CA LYS A 280 -28.70 -5.74 4.10
C LYS A 280 -30.08 -5.42 4.60
N TYR A 281 -30.88 -6.45 4.79
CA TYR A 281 -32.21 -6.33 5.37
C TYR A 281 -32.29 -7.14 6.67
N SER A 282 -32.62 -6.43 7.76
CA SER A 282 -32.73 -7.04 9.09
C SER A 282 -34.18 -7.35 9.41
N LEU A 283 -34.49 -8.63 9.61
CA LEU A 283 -35.80 -9.10 10.07
C LEU A 283 -35.81 -9.10 11.61
N PRO A 284 -36.70 -8.31 12.26
CA PRO A 284 -36.82 -8.31 13.72
C PRO A 284 -37.29 -9.65 14.30
N ARG A 285 -38.03 -10.43 13.52
CA ARG A 285 -38.48 -11.80 13.81
C ARG A 285 -38.39 -12.60 12.52
N PRO A 286 -37.58 -13.70 12.43
CA PRO A 286 -36.90 -14.45 13.48
C PRO A 286 -35.45 -14.01 13.79
N HIS A 287 -35.12 -12.73 13.90
CA HIS A 287 -33.78 -12.17 14.18
C HIS A 287 -32.73 -12.59 13.12
N SER A 288 -33.10 -12.43 11.86
CA SER A 288 -32.26 -12.81 10.72
C SER A 288 -31.83 -11.60 9.91
N ILE A 289 -30.66 -11.69 9.28
CA ILE A 289 -30.13 -10.67 8.36
C ILE A 289 -29.97 -11.32 6.99
N PHE A 290 -30.63 -10.73 5.99
CA PHE A 290 -30.38 -11.05 4.59
C PHE A 290 -29.39 -10.05 4.01
N SER A 291 -28.34 -10.53 3.37
CA SER A 291 -27.35 -9.67 2.72
C SER A 291 -27.11 -10.14 1.28
N VAL A 292 -27.19 -9.19 0.35
CA VAL A 292 -26.82 -9.38 -1.05
C VAL A 292 -25.64 -8.47 -1.34
N THR A 293 -24.62 -9.04 -1.94
CA THR A 293 -23.43 -8.29 -2.39
C THR A 293 -23.20 -8.62 -3.85
N ASP A 294 -23.11 -7.59 -4.67
CA ASP A 294 -22.70 -7.70 -6.05
C ASP A 294 -21.46 -6.85 -6.33
N ARG A 295 -20.63 -7.30 -7.28
CA ARG A 295 -19.39 -6.63 -7.65
C ARG A 295 -19.24 -6.63 -9.17
N PHE A 296 -18.95 -5.47 -9.70
CA PHE A 296 -18.62 -5.26 -11.10
C PHE A 296 -17.18 -4.76 -11.23
N SER A 297 -16.44 -5.31 -12.18
CA SER A 297 -15.13 -4.83 -12.58
C SER A 297 -15.03 -4.83 -14.08
N SER A 298 -14.57 -3.74 -14.68
CA SER A 298 -14.29 -3.70 -16.11
C SER A 298 -13.17 -4.67 -16.48
N GLY A 299 -13.11 -5.08 -17.72
CA GLY A 299 -12.05 -5.95 -18.24
C GLY A 299 -10.65 -5.38 -17.94
N ARG A 300 -9.70 -6.28 -17.73
CA ARG A 300 -8.28 -5.95 -17.62
C ARG A 300 -7.67 -5.87 -19.02
N PRO A 301 -6.65 -5.00 -19.23
CA PRO A 301 -5.93 -4.98 -20.48
C PRO A 301 -5.22 -6.32 -20.70
N TYR A 302 -5.31 -6.83 -21.90
CA TYR A 302 -4.55 -7.98 -22.36
C TYR A 302 -3.42 -7.47 -23.27
N HIS A 303 -2.19 -7.83 -22.93
CA HIS A 303 -1.02 -7.57 -23.77
C HIS A 303 -0.63 -8.89 -24.45
N ASN A 304 -0.67 -8.91 -25.78
CA ASN A 304 -0.18 -10.06 -26.53
C ASN A 304 1.35 -10.06 -26.45
N PRO A 305 1.99 -11.14 -25.99
CA PRO A 305 3.45 -11.21 -25.88
C PRO A 305 4.17 -11.48 -27.23
N MET A 306 3.46 -11.43 -28.37
CA MET A 306 4.08 -11.61 -29.70
C MET A 306 4.84 -10.37 -30.16
#